data_69f174124a2f41a3dca563aa2a949fbb
#
_entry.id   69f174124a2f41a3dca563aa2a949fbb
#
_cell.length_a   1.000
_cell.length_b   1.000
_cell.length_c   1.000
_cell.angle_alpha   90.00
_cell.angle_beta   90.00
_cell.angle_gamma   90.00
#
_symmetry.space_group_name_H-M   'P 1'
#
loop_
_entity.id
_entity.type
_entity.pdbx_description
1 polymer ?
#
loop_
_entity_poly.entity_id
_entity_poly.type
_entity_poly.pdbx_seq_one_letter_code
_entity_poly.pdbx_strand_id
1 'polypeptide(L)'
;HTRLVSDWSSDVCSSDLPTGLGAIGSSGITIFIGKNMSNLHEEALKSKAWPFDEARKVLKRLKGQLPEKGYVLFETGYGPSGLPHIGTFGEVARTAMIQHAFEVISGMPTKLVSFSDDLDGMRKIPGNVPNQDMMQDFLQKPLTDVPDPFGTHDSFGAHNNAMLCRFLDTFGFEYDFYSSTEYYRSGAFDEVLLRAVEKYDEIMEVMLASLREERQKSYSIFLPISPKTGRVLYVPMKSVSKESGTITFDDEDGTETTLSVTGGNVKLQWKPDFGARWSALNVDFEMYGKDHSTNTHIYDKICRILGAPAPSHFFYELFLDENGEKISKSKGNGVSIDEWLTYASSESLSYFMYQKPGTAKRMHFDVIPKAVDEYHQQLRAYHTQDVKAQLNNPVYHIHKGNVPKSDMVIPF
;
A
#
# COMPACT_ATOMS: atom_id res chain seq x y z
N HIS A 1 13.86 30.39 19.71
CA HIS A 1 15.30 30.33 19.52
C HIS A 1 15.64 29.34 18.42
N THR A 2 16.34 29.85 17.47
CA THR A 2 16.91 29.56 16.20
C THR A 2 17.88 28.37 16.19
N ARG A 3 17.91 27.70 14.99
CA ARG A 3 18.99 26.89 14.39
C ARG A 3 19.05 25.38 14.75
N LEU A 4 18.72 24.60 13.69
CA LEU A 4 19.73 23.81 12.96
C LEU A 4 19.13 23.36 11.63
N VAL A 5 19.48 24.07 10.57
CA VAL A 5 19.43 23.59 9.19
C VAL A 5 20.89 23.41 8.81
N SER A 6 21.32 22.20 8.48
CA SER A 6 22.55 22.01 7.69
C SER A 6 22.47 20.67 6.92
N ASP A 7 22.53 20.83 5.62
CA ASP A 7 23.15 20.00 4.59
C ASP A 7 23.08 18.45 4.71
N TRP A 8 22.32 17.87 3.80
CA TRP A 8 22.60 16.55 3.26
C TRP A 8 22.56 16.59 1.74
N SER A 9 23.75 16.63 1.16
CA SER A 9 24.02 16.35 -0.24
C SER A 9 23.87 14.85 -0.52
N SER A 10 23.36 14.57 -1.70
CA SER A 10 23.26 13.28 -2.36
C SER A 10 24.50 12.38 -2.17
N ASP A 11 24.30 11.17 -1.63
CA ASP A 11 25.19 10.05 -1.91
C ASP A 11 24.40 8.73 -2.07
N VAL A 12 24.72 8.10 -3.18
CA VAL A 12 24.20 6.85 -3.69
C VAL A 12 24.61 5.69 -2.80
N CYS A 13 23.68 4.87 -2.36
CA CYS A 13 23.97 3.60 -1.71
C CYS A 13 24.52 2.57 -2.69
N SER A 14 25.80 2.27 -2.60
CA SER A 14 26.39 1.05 -3.15
C SER A 14 26.54 0.00 -2.04
N SER A 15 26.09 -1.20 -2.36
CA SER A 15 26.18 -2.42 -1.58
C SER A 15 27.61 -2.85 -1.32
N ASP A 16 27.94 -3.16 -0.05
CA ASP A 16 29.06 -4.04 0.28
C ASP A 16 28.66 -5.00 1.41
N LEU A 17 28.65 -6.27 1.06
CA LEU A 17 28.51 -7.40 1.97
C LEU A 17 29.89 -7.79 2.52
N PRO A 18 30.06 -8.02 3.81
CA PRO A 18 31.26 -8.67 4.30
C PRO A 18 31.11 -10.19 4.32
N THR A 19 31.95 -10.84 3.56
CA THR A 19 32.22 -12.28 3.65
C THR A 19 33.12 -12.55 4.85
N GLY A 20 32.66 -13.39 5.77
CA GLY A 20 33.48 -13.85 6.88
C GLY A 20 32.94 -15.16 7.45
N LEU A 21 33.31 -16.30 6.84
CA LEU A 21 33.09 -17.64 7.34
C LEU A 21 34.20 -17.97 8.35
N GLY A 22 33.85 -18.06 9.62
CA GLY A 22 34.66 -18.73 10.65
C GLY A 22 33.96 -19.99 11.12
N ALA A 23 34.55 -21.16 10.83
CA ALA A 23 34.04 -22.45 11.22
C ALA A 23 34.29 -22.69 12.73
N ILE A 24 33.24 -23.00 13.49
CA ILE A 24 33.34 -23.60 14.82
C ILE A 24 32.33 -24.74 14.93
N GLY A 25 32.89 -25.87 15.34
CA GLY A 25 32.44 -27.19 15.76
C GLY A 25 30.93 -27.49 15.83
N SER A 26 30.57 -28.46 15.04
CA SER A 26 29.24 -29.06 14.93
C SER A 26 29.07 -30.25 15.86
N SER A 27 27.90 -30.42 16.48
CA SER A 27 27.03 -31.60 16.49
C SER A 27 25.91 -31.58 17.54
N GLY A 28 25.94 -30.70 18.54
CA GLY A 28 24.87 -30.60 19.55
C GLY A 28 23.86 -29.46 19.28
N ILE A 29 24.33 -28.36 18.67
CA ILE A 29 23.55 -27.14 18.49
C ILE A 29 22.56 -27.27 17.30
N THR A 30 22.95 -27.96 16.23
CA THR A 30 22.15 -28.12 15.02
C THR A 30 20.87 -28.93 15.25
N ILE A 31 20.90 -29.94 16.15
CA ILE A 31 19.71 -30.78 16.45
C ILE A 31 18.69 -30.02 17.31
N PHE A 32 19.17 -29.14 18.20
CA PHE A 32 18.28 -28.35 19.07
C PHE A 32 17.57 -27.20 18.31
N ILE A 33 18.29 -26.56 17.38
CA ILE A 33 17.74 -25.52 16.48
C ILE A 33 16.72 -26.15 15.53
N GLY A 34 17.01 -27.31 14.93
CA GLY A 34 16.10 -27.99 14.01
C GLY A 34 14.79 -28.44 14.65
N LYS A 35 14.83 -28.94 15.91
CA LYS A 35 13.61 -29.33 16.65
C LYS A 35 12.75 -28.12 17.04
N ASN A 36 13.34 -27.02 17.46
CA ASN A 36 12.59 -25.80 17.81
C ASN A 36 11.99 -25.12 16.57
N MET A 37 12.67 -25.12 15.43
CA MET A 37 12.15 -24.60 14.18
C MET A 37 10.98 -25.44 13.65
N SER A 38 11.04 -26.78 13.77
CA SER A 38 9.93 -27.65 13.37
C SER A 38 8.69 -27.44 14.23
N ASN A 39 8.86 -27.26 15.53
CA ASN A 39 7.76 -27.00 16.46
C ASN A 39 7.12 -25.62 16.22
N LEU A 40 7.93 -24.57 16.00
CA LEU A 40 7.42 -23.24 15.68
C LEU A 40 6.58 -23.26 14.40
N HIS A 41 7.07 -23.88 13.35
CA HIS A 41 6.38 -23.99 12.06
C HIS A 41 5.05 -24.77 12.18
N GLU A 42 5.05 -25.90 12.85
CA GLU A 42 3.84 -26.70 13.08
C GLU A 42 2.78 -25.94 13.87
N GLU A 43 3.17 -25.23 14.93
CA GLU A 43 2.25 -24.44 15.72
C GLU A 43 1.78 -23.19 14.96
N ALA A 44 2.63 -22.57 14.15
CA ALA A 44 2.26 -21.44 13.29
C ALA A 44 1.18 -21.82 12.26
N LEU A 45 1.28 -23.01 11.66
CA LEU A 45 0.27 -23.54 10.74
C LEU A 45 -1.11 -23.72 11.41
N LYS A 46 -1.17 -23.88 12.73
CA LYS A 46 -2.40 -24.08 13.52
C LYS A 46 -2.85 -22.83 14.26
N SER A 47 -2.01 -21.78 14.31
CA SER A 47 -2.31 -20.56 15.06
C SER A 47 -3.59 -19.89 14.56
N LYS A 48 -4.40 -19.38 15.50
CA LYS A 48 -5.65 -18.65 15.21
C LYS A 48 -5.44 -17.13 15.17
N ALA A 49 -4.20 -16.65 15.32
CA ALA A 49 -3.91 -15.23 15.14
C ALA A 49 -4.22 -14.83 13.69
N TRP A 50 -4.93 -13.71 13.52
CA TRP A 50 -5.41 -13.28 12.20
C TRP A 50 -4.30 -13.11 11.15
N PRO A 51 -3.05 -12.69 11.48
CA PRO A 51 -2.00 -12.65 10.46
C PRO A 51 -1.69 -14.02 9.87
N PHE A 52 -1.72 -15.08 10.69
CA PHE A 52 -1.55 -16.45 10.20
C PHE A 52 -2.76 -16.96 9.41
N ASP A 53 -3.98 -16.55 9.78
CA ASP A 53 -5.18 -16.90 9.00
C ASP A 53 -5.10 -16.31 7.59
N GLU A 54 -4.70 -15.03 7.46
CA GLU A 54 -4.52 -14.38 6.16
C GLU A 54 -3.34 -14.99 5.38
N ALA A 55 -2.22 -15.26 6.05
CA ALA A 55 -1.06 -15.92 5.44
C ALA A 55 -1.42 -17.29 4.85
N ARG A 56 -2.25 -18.10 5.53
CA ARG A 56 -2.74 -19.38 5.00
C ARG A 56 -3.61 -19.21 3.76
N LYS A 57 -4.39 -18.12 3.65
CA LYS A 57 -5.18 -17.82 2.43
C LYS A 57 -4.26 -17.55 1.25
N VAL A 58 -3.19 -16.77 1.45
CA VAL A 58 -2.17 -16.53 0.42
C VAL A 58 -1.51 -17.84 0.01
N LEU A 59 -1.06 -18.66 0.97
CA LEU A 59 -0.43 -19.95 0.70
C LEU A 59 -1.35 -20.90 -0.08
N LYS A 60 -2.64 -20.94 0.29
CA LYS A 60 -3.65 -21.73 -0.42
C LYS A 60 -3.86 -21.23 -1.86
N ARG A 61 -3.93 -19.91 -2.07
CA ARG A 61 -4.03 -19.30 -3.41
C ARG A 61 -2.86 -19.70 -4.29
N LEU A 62 -1.66 -19.71 -3.73
CA LEU A 62 -0.43 -20.11 -4.41
C LEU A 62 -0.29 -21.65 -4.58
N LYS A 63 -1.24 -22.43 -4.02
CA LYS A 63 -1.17 -23.91 -3.98
C LYS A 63 0.14 -24.43 -3.38
N GLY A 64 0.71 -23.67 -2.44
CA GLY A 64 1.99 -23.99 -1.80
C GLY A 64 3.22 -23.84 -2.70
N GLN A 65 3.11 -23.17 -3.85
CA GLN A 65 4.20 -23.02 -4.82
C GLN A 65 4.72 -21.59 -4.85
N LEU A 66 6.04 -21.45 -4.96
CA LEU A 66 6.67 -20.15 -5.17
C LEU A 66 6.33 -19.64 -6.58
N PRO A 67 5.86 -18.38 -6.75
CA PRO A 67 5.62 -17.78 -8.05
C PRO A 67 6.89 -17.73 -8.92
N GLU A 68 6.74 -17.78 -10.26
CA GLU A 68 7.86 -17.73 -11.22
C GLU A 68 8.76 -16.51 -11.06
N LYS A 69 8.21 -15.38 -10.58
CA LYS A 69 8.97 -14.16 -10.27
C LYS A 69 9.95 -14.32 -9.09
N GLY A 70 9.95 -15.46 -8.39
CA GLY A 70 10.88 -15.79 -7.31
C GLY A 70 10.55 -15.23 -5.94
N TYR A 71 9.43 -14.56 -5.77
CA TYR A 71 8.95 -14.02 -4.48
C TYR A 71 7.42 -13.88 -4.48
N VAL A 72 6.86 -13.73 -3.29
CA VAL A 72 5.44 -13.44 -3.07
C VAL A 72 5.28 -11.95 -2.79
N LEU A 73 4.41 -11.27 -3.54
CA LEU A 73 4.26 -9.82 -3.51
C LEU A 73 3.07 -9.39 -2.66
N PHE A 74 3.37 -8.64 -1.63
CA PHE A 74 2.41 -7.94 -0.77
C PHE A 74 2.38 -6.48 -1.17
N GLU A 75 1.22 -5.93 -1.50
CA GLU A 75 1.08 -4.55 -1.95
C GLU A 75 0.20 -3.74 -1.00
N THR A 76 0.57 -2.47 -0.83
CA THR A 76 -0.22 -1.42 -0.20
C THR A 76 -0.31 -0.23 -1.14
N GLY A 77 -1.44 0.47 -1.15
CA GLY A 77 -1.66 1.63 -2.01
C GLY A 77 -1.53 2.96 -1.28
N TYR A 78 -1.08 3.99 -2.00
CA TYR A 78 -1.00 5.35 -1.47
C TYR A 78 -1.43 6.37 -2.53
N GLY A 79 -2.42 7.20 -2.19
CA GLY A 79 -2.80 8.36 -3.01
C GLY A 79 -2.07 9.61 -2.56
N PRO A 80 -1.07 10.12 -3.30
CA PRO A 80 -0.21 11.23 -2.89
C PRO A 80 -0.85 12.61 -3.06
N SER A 81 -2.16 12.71 -2.96
CA SER A 81 -2.90 13.98 -2.89
C SER A 81 -2.86 14.64 -1.51
N GLY A 82 -2.13 14.07 -0.57
CA GLY A 82 -1.91 14.58 0.78
C GLY A 82 -0.93 13.72 1.56
N LEU A 83 -0.49 14.22 2.71
CA LEU A 83 0.51 13.56 3.57
C LEU A 83 0.03 12.17 4.07
N PRO A 84 0.97 11.25 4.34
CA PRO A 84 0.66 9.98 4.98
C PRO A 84 0.04 10.21 6.36
N HIS A 85 -0.77 9.28 6.79
CA HIS A 85 -1.53 9.39 8.03
C HIS A 85 -1.67 8.03 8.72
N ILE A 86 -2.42 8.02 9.82
CA ILE A 86 -2.62 6.83 10.65
C ILE A 86 -3.23 5.64 9.88
N GLY A 87 -4.06 5.89 8.86
CA GLY A 87 -4.55 4.85 7.96
C GLY A 87 -3.42 4.23 7.14
N THR A 88 -2.51 5.06 6.61
CA THR A 88 -1.30 4.60 5.89
C THR A 88 -0.43 3.72 6.78
N PHE A 89 -0.17 4.18 8.02
CA PHE A 89 0.56 3.38 9.00
C PHE A 89 -0.12 2.03 9.24
N GLY A 90 -1.42 2.04 9.53
CA GLY A 90 -2.17 0.82 9.85
C GLY A 90 -2.21 -0.18 8.71
N GLU A 91 -2.26 0.29 7.47
CA GLU A 91 -2.23 -0.55 6.27
C GLU A 91 -0.88 -1.25 6.10
N VAL A 92 0.22 -0.50 6.15
CA VAL A 92 1.56 -1.05 6.01
C VAL A 92 1.93 -1.95 7.18
N ALA A 93 1.63 -1.54 8.43
CA ALA A 93 1.92 -2.33 9.62
C ALA A 93 1.20 -3.69 9.60
N ARG A 94 -0.09 -3.71 9.26
CA ARG A 94 -0.85 -4.97 9.15
C ARG A 94 -0.37 -5.84 8.01
N THR A 95 -0.03 -5.25 6.86
CA THR A 95 0.54 -6.00 5.72
C THR A 95 1.87 -6.63 6.10
N ALA A 96 2.74 -5.90 6.79
CA ALA A 96 4.02 -6.44 7.28
C ALA A 96 3.83 -7.59 8.28
N MET A 97 2.79 -7.55 9.12
CA MET A 97 2.46 -8.66 10.02
C MET A 97 2.03 -9.92 9.27
N ILE A 98 1.20 -9.76 8.20
CA ILE A 98 0.79 -10.89 7.36
C ILE A 98 1.96 -11.43 6.55
N GLN A 99 2.78 -10.56 5.99
CA GLN A 99 4.00 -10.91 5.26
C GLN A 99 4.92 -11.78 6.12
N HIS A 100 5.24 -11.33 7.34
CA HIS A 100 6.06 -12.10 8.27
C HIS A 100 5.42 -13.46 8.65
N ALA A 101 4.11 -13.46 8.93
CA ALA A 101 3.39 -14.71 9.21
C ALA A 101 3.45 -15.68 8.02
N PHE A 102 3.37 -15.16 6.79
CA PHE A 102 3.52 -15.95 5.57
C PHE A 102 4.92 -16.54 5.42
N GLU A 103 5.96 -15.75 5.68
CA GLU A 103 7.35 -16.22 5.68
C GLU A 103 7.56 -17.36 6.68
N VAL A 104 6.99 -17.24 7.88
CA VAL A 104 7.08 -18.27 8.93
C VAL A 104 6.43 -19.58 8.50
N ILE A 105 5.26 -19.55 7.86
CA ILE A 105 4.54 -20.77 7.48
C ILE A 105 4.95 -21.35 6.13
N SER A 106 5.60 -20.58 5.26
CA SER A 106 5.94 -21.02 3.90
C SER A 106 7.44 -21.15 3.64
N GLY A 107 8.27 -20.37 4.33
CA GLY A 107 9.69 -20.24 4.03
C GLY A 107 9.99 -19.58 2.68
N MET A 108 8.97 -19.03 1.99
CA MET A 108 9.13 -18.41 0.68
C MET A 108 9.62 -16.96 0.80
N PRO A 109 10.48 -16.48 -0.12
CA PRO A 109 10.86 -15.08 -0.20
C PRO A 109 9.64 -14.19 -0.46
N THR A 110 9.62 -13.03 0.16
CA THR A 110 8.53 -12.04 0.01
C THR A 110 9.07 -10.66 -0.32
N LYS A 111 8.19 -9.82 -0.87
CA LYS A 111 8.38 -8.37 -0.98
C LYS A 111 7.13 -7.65 -0.53
N LEU A 112 7.31 -6.51 0.13
CA LEU A 112 6.25 -5.57 0.41
C LEU A 112 6.47 -4.34 -0.48
N VAL A 113 5.45 -3.94 -1.21
CA VAL A 113 5.48 -2.75 -2.07
C VAL A 113 4.52 -1.71 -1.54
N SER A 114 4.98 -0.47 -1.45
CA SER A 114 4.13 0.70 -1.31
C SER A 114 4.00 1.37 -2.67
N PHE A 115 2.82 1.22 -3.29
CA PHE A 115 2.54 1.74 -4.63
C PHE A 115 1.88 3.10 -4.53
N SER A 116 2.48 4.12 -5.14
CA SER A 116 1.95 5.48 -5.18
C SER A 116 1.20 5.76 -6.48
N ASP A 117 -0.06 6.20 -6.37
CA ASP A 117 -0.91 6.63 -7.50
C ASP A 117 -0.61 8.07 -7.92
N ASP A 118 0.67 8.41 -8.10
CA ASP A 118 1.17 9.76 -8.36
C ASP A 118 0.92 10.28 -9.77
N LEU A 119 0.46 9.42 -10.70
CA LEU A 119 -0.02 9.82 -12.03
C LEU A 119 -1.48 10.33 -11.99
N ASP A 120 -2.16 10.24 -10.86
CA ASP A 120 -3.51 10.77 -10.72
C ASP A 120 -3.56 12.28 -10.96
N GLY A 121 -4.59 12.73 -11.69
CA GLY A 121 -4.84 14.15 -11.87
C GLY A 121 -5.23 14.84 -10.57
N MET A 122 -4.66 16.00 -10.28
CA MET A 122 -5.00 16.80 -9.11
C MET A 122 -6.43 17.34 -9.22
N ARG A 123 -7.38 16.72 -8.53
CA ARG A 123 -8.81 17.08 -8.61
C ARG A 123 -9.15 18.34 -7.84
N LYS A 124 -8.45 18.61 -6.76
CA LYS A 124 -8.64 19.78 -5.89
C LYS A 124 -7.33 20.13 -5.22
N ILE A 125 -7.18 21.39 -4.88
CA ILE A 125 -6.03 21.88 -4.11
C ILE A 125 -6.28 21.58 -2.63
N PRO A 126 -5.34 20.93 -1.91
CA PRO A 126 -5.46 20.70 -0.48
C PRO A 126 -5.47 22.03 0.28
N GLY A 127 -6.35 22.16 1.28
CA GLY A 127 -6.49 23.42 2.05
C GLY A 127 -5.33 23.70 3.01
N ASN A 128 -4.45 22.72 3.24
CA ASN A 128 -3.35 22.78 4.21
C ASN A 128 -1.96 22.90 3.55
N VAL A 129 -1.90 23.33 2.29
CA VAL A 129 -0.62 23.58 1.58
C VAL A 129 -0.41 25.09 1.39
N PRO A 130 0.85 25.57 1.36
CA PRO A 130 1.16 26.94 0.99
C PRO A 130 0.96 27.16 -0.51
N ASN A 131 1.04 28.43 -0.96
CA ASN A 131 1.04 28.80 -2.37
C ASN A 131 -0.10 28.21 -3.23
N GLN A 132 -1.30 28.10 -2.66
CA GLN A 132 -2.46 27.48 -3.32
C GLN A 132 -2.83 28.14 -4.64
N ASP A 133 -2.66 29.45 -4.77
CA ASP A 133 -2.97 30.19 -6.01
C ASP A 133 -2.14 29.70 -7.19
N MET A 134 -0.86 29.35 -6.96
CA MET A 134 0.01 28.80 -7.98
C MET A 134 -0.51 27.45 -8.51
N MET A 135 -1.20 26.67 -7.68
CA MET A 135 -1.66 25.36 -8.05
C MET A 135 -2.94 25.37 -8.91
N GLN A 136 -3.64 26.49 -8.99
CA GLN A 136 -4.93 26.61 -9.72
C GLN A 136 -4.78 26.25 -11.20
N ASP A 137 -3.71 26.68 -11.85
CA ASP A 137 -3.45 26.42 -13.28
C ASP A 137 -3.06 24.96 -13.56
N PHE A 138 -2.81 24.18 -12.50
CA PHE A 138 -2.39 22.78 -12.59
C PHE A 138 -3.50 21.77 -12.21
N LEU A 139 -4.72 22.24 -12.00
CA LEU A 139 -5.85 21.33 -11.76
C LEU A 139 -5.98 20.33 -12.91
N GLN A 140 -6.27 19.09 -12.56
CA GLN A 140 -6.36 17.92 -13.46
C GLN A 140 -5.03 17.44 -14.06
N LYS A 141 -3.90 18.11 -13.84
CA LYS A 141 -2.59 17.58 -14.25
C LYS A 141 -2.16 16.47 -13.30
N PRO A 142 -1.37 15.47 -13.77
CA PRO A 142 -0.75 14.47 -12.91
C PRO A 142 -0.07 15.13 -11.71
N LEU A 143 -0.16 14.51 -10.54
CA LEU A 143 0.45 15.07 -9.32
C LEU A 143 1.96 15.28 -9.46
N THR A 144 2.62 14.48 -10.30
CA THR A 144 4.04 14.62 -10.65
C THR A 144 4.33 15.76 -11.63
N ASP A 145 3.32 16.36 -12.25
CA ASP A 145 3.42 17.51 -13.14
C ASP A 145 2.90 18.82 -12.48
N VAL A 146 2.47 18.74 -11.21
CA VAL A 146 2.07 19.90 -10.40
C VAL A 146 3.30 20.40 -9.65
N PRO A 147 3.66 21.70 -9.73
CA PRO A 147 4.78 22.25 -8.96
C PRO A 147 4.59 22.02 -7.45
N ASP A 148 5.69 21.77 -6.76
CA ASP A 148 5.67 21.61 -5.31
C ASP A 148 5.34 22.94 -4.62
N PRO A 149 4.20 23.07 -3.90
CA PRO A 149 3.84 24.32 -3.21
C PRO A 149 4.80 24.66 -2.05
N PHE A 150 5.57 23.67 -1.57
CA PHE A 150 6.58 23.87 -0.52
C PHE A 150 7.96 24.27 -1.10
N GLY A 151 8.18 24.10 -2.38
CA GLY A 151 9.42 24.44 -3.06
C GLY A 151 10.63 23.57 -2.67
N THR A 152 10.39 22.35 -2.20
CA THR A 152 11.43 21.44 -1.68
C THR A 152 11.72 20.26 -2.60
N HIS A 153 10.82 19.97 -3.55
CA HIS A 153 10.90 18.85 -4.48
C HIS A 153 10.47 19.31 -5.88
N ASP A 154 10.76 18.52 -6.89
CA ASP A 154 10.46 18.82 -8.29
C ASP A 154 8.98 18.95 -8.59
N SER A 155 8.13 18.24 -7.82
CA SER A 155 6.68 18.28 -7.97
C SER A 155 5.95 18.00 -6.66
N PHE A 156 4.66 18.29 -6.65
CA PHE A 156 3.78 17.96 -5.52
C PHE A 156 3.68 16.46 -5.29
N GLY A 157 3.63 15.65 -6.38
CA GLY A 157 3.70 14.20 -6.28
C GLY A 157 5.03 13.73 -5.67
N ALA A 158 6.15 14.27 -6.12
CA ALA A 158 7.48 13.95 -5.58
C ALA A 158 7.60 14.33 -4.09
N HIS A 159 7.08 15.50 -3.70
CA HIS A 159 7.04 15.92 -2.30
C HIS A 159 6.29 14.88 -1.43
N ASN A 160 5.06 14.53 -1.81
CA ASN A 160 4.26 13.61 -1.03
C ASN A 160 4.82 12.18 -1.02
N ASN A 161 5.43 11.72 -2.13
CA ASN A 161 6.15 10.46 -2.19
C ASN A 161 7.35 10.43 -1.23
N ALA A 162 8.14 11.51 -1.21
CA ALA A 162 9.25 11.64 -0.26
C ALA A 162 8.78 11.64 1.20
N MET A 163 7.64 12.29 1.49
CA MET A 163 7.05 12.26 2.83
C MET A 163 6.56 10.84 3.20
N LEU A 164 6.00 10.09 2.24
CA LEU A 164 5.63 8.68 2.45
C LEU A 164 6.85 7.84 2.81
N CYS A 165 7.90 7.89 1.99
CA CYS A 165 9.12 7.13 2.23
C CYS A 165 9.73 7.47 3.60
N ARG A 166 9.90 8.76 3.91
CA ARG A 166 10.39 9.20 5.22
C ARG A 166 9.52 8.69 6.37
N PHE A 167 8.20 8.73 6.20
CA PHE A 167 7.25 8.23 7.18
C PHE A 167 7.44 6.72 7.42
N LEU A 168 7.50 5.91 6.37
CA LEU A 168 7.68 4.48 6.48
C LEU A 168 9.06 4.10 7.05
N ASP A 169 10.11 4.83 6.66
CA ASP A 169 11.47 4.67 7.19
C ASP A 169 11.54 4.97 8.69
N THR A 170 10.85 6.02 9.14
CA THR A 170 10.78 6.40 10.56
C THR A 170 10.24 5.25 11.43
N PHE A 171 9.32 4.46 10.90
CA PHE A 171 8.77 3.30 11.60
C PHE A 171 9.57 2.00 11.33
N GLY A 172 10.64 2.06 10.55
CA GLY A 172 11.48 0.90 10.27
C GLY A 172 10.82 -0.17 9.41
N PHE A 173 9.89 0.20 8.55
CA PHE A 173 9.30 -0.74 7.60
C PHE A 173 10.30 -1.08 6.49
N GLU A 174 10.34 -2.35 6.12
CA GLU A 174 11.07 -2.85 4.94
C GLU A 174 10.09 -2.93 3.77
N TYR A 175 10.32 -2.13 2.73
CA TYR A 175 9.42 -2.02 1.57
C TYR A 175 10.18 -1.57 0.33
N ASP A 176 9.64 -1.88 -0.85
CA ASP A 176 10.00 -1.25 -2.12
C ASP A 176 8.98 -0.15 -2.43
N PHE A 177 9.45 1.01 -2.86
CA PHE A 177 8.56 2.10 -3.30
C PHE A 177 8.38 2.04 -4.82
N TYR A 178 7.11 2.09 -5.30
CA TYR A 178 6.77 2.13 -6.71
C TYR A 178 5.91 3.35 -7.04
N SER A 179 6.26 4.05 -8.13
CA SER A 179 5.54 5.22 -8.66
C SER A 179 4.72 4.80 -9.87
N SER A 180 3.41 5.10 -9.88
CA SER A 180 2.58 4.86 -11.05
C SER A 180 3.06 5.68 -12.26
N THR A 181 3.49 6.92 -12.06
CA THR A 181 4.09 7.75 -13.11
C THR A 181 5.28 7.07 -13.76
N GLU A 182 6.18 6.51 -12.95
CA GLU A 182 7.34 5.79 -13.47
C GLU A 182 6.94 4.55 -14.26
N TYR A 183 6.04 3.72 -13.72
CA TYR A 183 5.59 2.50 -14.39
C TYR A 183 4.87 2.76 -15.72
N TYR A 184 4.04 3.80 -15.78
CA TYR A 184 3.38 4.19 -17.03
C TYR A 184 4.35 4.80 -18.04
N ARG A 185 5.25 5.69 -17.60
CA ARG A 185 6.15 6.44 -18.51
C ARG A 185 7.36 5.64 -18.97
N SER A 186 7.87 4.72 -18.16
CA SER A 186 9.00 3.86 -18.52
C SER A 186 8.63 2.73 -19.49
N GLY A 187 7.35 2.48 -19.69
CA GLY A 187 6.87 1.33 -20.47
C GLY A 187 6.68 0.05 -19.65
N ALA A 188 6.91 0.06 -18.34
CA ALA A 188 6.72 -1.13 -17.50
C ALA A 188 5.26 -1.64 -17.50
N PHE A 189 4.29 -0.75 -17.76
CA PHE A 189 2.87 -1.11 -17.93
C PHE A 189 2.42 -1.25 -19.38
N ASP A 190 3.29 -1.08 -20.37
CA ASP A 190 2.89 -1.09 -21.78
C ASP A 190 2.20 -2.40 -22.17
N GLU A 191 2.71 -3.55 -21.74
CA GLU A 191 2.10 -4.85 -22.04
C GLU A 191 0.66 -4.96 -21.51
N VAL A 192 0.42 -4.58 -20.26
CA VAL A 192 -0.91 -4.65 -19.67
C VAL A 192 -1.85 -3.61 -20.28
N LEU A 193 -1.37 -2.43 -20.68
CA LEU A 193 -2.15 -1.41 -21.36
C LEU A 193 -2.56 -1.85 -22.76
N LEU A 194 -1.66 -2.47 -23.53
CA LEU A 194 -1.99 -3.06 -24.84
C LEU A 194 -2.99 -4.21 -24.71
N ARG A 195 -2.85 -5.02 -23.67
CA ARG A 195 -3.84 -6.05 -23.35
C ARG A 195 -5.19 -5.47 -22.96
N ALA A 196 -5.20 -4.32 -22.25
CA ALA A 196 -6.44 -3.59 -21.94
C ALA A 196 -7.13 -3.05 -23.21
N VAL A 197 -6.36 -2.64 -24.24
CA VAL A 197 -6.92 -2.31 -25.56
C VAL A 197 -7.51 -3.53 -26.23
N GLU A 198 -6.81 -4.66 -26.25
CA GLU A 198 -7.30 -5.93 -26.81
C GLU A 198 -8.61 -6.36 -26.14
N LYS A 199 -8.68 -6.25 -24.81
CA LYS A 199 -9.81 -6.64 -23.95
C LYS A 199 -10.77 -5.50 -23.63
N TYR A 200 -10.72 -4.42 -24.39
CA TYR A 200 -11.47 -3.19 -24.11
C TYR A 200 -12.96 -3.46 -23.91
N ASP A 201 -13.58 -4.18 -24.83
CA ASP A 201 -15.03 -4.43 -24.79
C ASP A 201 -15.42 -5.27 -23.54
N GLU A 202 -14.61 -6.28 -23.20
CA GLU A 202 -14.83 -7.13 -22.02
C GLU A 202 -14.72 -6.32 -20.70
N ILE A 203 -13.72 -5.43 -20.61
CA ILE A 203 -13.53 -4.58 -19.43
C ILE A 203 -14.64 -3.52 -19.37
N MET A 204 -15.01 -2.92 -20.50
CA MET A 204 -16.10 -1.96 -20.57
C MET A 204 -17.43 -2.57 -20.11
N GLU A 205 -17.76 -3.80 -20.52
CA GLU A 205 -18.95 -4.50 -20.06
C GLU A 205 -19.00 -4.64 -18.54
N VAL A 206 -17.88 -5.03 -17.92
CA VAL A 206 -17.74 -5.11 -16.45
C VAL A 206 -17.97 -3.76 -15.79
N MET A 207 -17.38 -2.71 -16.37
CA MET A 207 -17.45 -1.37 -15.80
C MET A 207 -18.84 -0.76 -15.94
N LEU A 208 -19.42 -0.83 -17.14
CA LEU A 208 -20.73 -0.24 -17.41
C LEU A 208 -21.83 -0.84 -16.53
N ALA A 209 -21.79 -2.16 -16.28
CA ALA A 209 -22.72 -2.83 -15.36
C ALA A 209 -22.66 -2.27 -13.91
N SER A 210 -21.57 -1.62 -13.52
CA SER A 210 -21.37 -1.01 -12.19
C SER A 210 -21.73 0.48 -12.12
N LEU A 211 -22.10 1.09 -13.23
CA LEU A 211 -22.31 2.53 -13.36
C LEU A 211 -23.80 2.88 -13.63
N ARG A 212 -24.20 4.06 -13.14
CA ARG A 212 -25.50 4.63 -13.46
C ARG A 212 -25.55 5.03 -14.95
N GLU A 213 -26.72 4.98 -15.56
CA GLU A 213 -26.95 5.24 -17.01
C GLU A 213 -26.34 6.55 -17.52
N GLU A 214 -26.39 7.62 -16.71
CA GLU A 214 -25.81 8.92 -17.09
C GLU A 214 -24.28 8.83 -17.25
N ARG A 215 -23.61 8.07 -16.36
CA ARG A 215 -22.17 7.86 -16.41
C ARG A 215 -21.74 6.91 -17.52
N GLN A 216 -22.58 5.96 -17.91
CA GLN A 216 -22.25 4.99 -18.96
C GLN A 216 -21.97 5.67 -20.30
N LYS A 217 -22.67 6.76 -20.62
CA LYS A 217 -22.55 7.47 -21.92
C LYS A 217 -21.20 8.17 -22.12
N SER A 218 -20.55 8.58 -21.03
CA SER A 218 -19.28 9.33 -21.07
C SER A 218 -18.10 8.54 -20.51
N TYR A 219 -18.32 7.28 -20.12
CA TYR A 219 -17.29 6.48 -19.49
C TYR A 219 -16.31 5.89 -20.49
N SER A 220 -15.03 5.89 -20.15
CA SER A 220 -13.99 5.08 -20.76
C SER A 220 -13.08 4.52 -19.67
N ILE A 221 -12.50 3.36 -19.90
CA ILE A 221 -11.45 2.82 -19.01
C ILE A 221 -10.14 3.60 -19.13
N PHE A 222 -9.91 4.24 -20.29
CA PHE A 222 -8.74 5.07 -20.52
C PHE A 222 -9.02 6.53 -20.18
N LEU A 223 -8.08 7.16 -19.51
CA LEU A 223 -8.00 8.59 -19.26
C LEU A 223 -6.82 9.15 -20.04
N PRO A 224 -7.03 9.76 -21.20
CA PRO A 224 -5.94 10.36 -21.96
C PRO A 224 -5.37 11.57 -21.22
N ILE A 225 -4.06 11.78 -21.35
CA ILE A 225 -3.40 12.99 -20.91
C ILE A 225 -3.28 13.89 -22.12
N SER A 226 -3.96 15.04 -22.09
CA SER A 226 -3.97 15.97 -23.23
C SER A 226 -2.54 16.38 -23.63
N PRO A 227 -2.12 16.17 -24.87
CA PRO A 227 -0.80 16.61 -25.32
C PRO A 227 -0.68 18.14 -25.37
N LYS A 228 -1.80 18.87 -25.32
CA LYS A 228 -1.84 20.33 -25.35
C LYS A 228 -1.77 20.95 -23.96
N THR A 229 -2.53 20.40 -23.02
CA THR A 229 -2.69 21.00 -21.69
C THR A 229 -1.99 20.21 -20.59
N GLY A 230 -1.62 18.94 -20.84
CA GLY A 230 -1.08 18.01 -19.84
C GLY A 230 -2.10 17.55 -18.81
N ARG A 231 -3.40 17.82 -19.01
CA ARG A 231 -4.46 17.41 -18.08
C ARG A 231 -4.94 16.00 -18.34
N VAL A 232 -5.25 15.28 -17.28
CA VAL A 232 -5.91 13.97 -17.33
C VAL A 232 -7.38 14.18 -17.64
N LEU A 233 -7.87 13.64 -18.77
CA LEU A 233 -9.19 13.91 -19.27
C LEU A 233 -10.16 12.75 -19.00
N TYR A 234 -11.37 13.09 -18.57
CA TYR A 234 -12.48 12.16 -18.31
C TYR A 234 -13.49 12.26 -19.48
N VAL A 235 -13.09 11.79 -20.65
CA VAL A 235 -13.85 11.89 -21.88
C VAL A 235 -14.13 10.50 -22.47
N PRO A 236 -15.22 10.32 -23.23
CA PRO A 236 -15.48 9.07 -23.94
C PRO A 236 -14.48 8.89 -25.08
N MET A 237 -14.20 7.64 -25.42
CA MET A 237 -13.39 7.31 -26.61
C MET A 237 -14.29 7.30 -27.85
N LYS A 238 -13.85 7.95 -28.92
CA LYS A 238 -14.47 7.85 -30.26
C LYS A 238 -14.14 6.51 -30.89
N SER A 239 -12.90 6.06 -30.73
CA SER A 239 -12.46 4.75 -31.20
C SER A 239 -11.30 4.23 -30.37
N VAL A 240 -11.17 2.91 -30.33
CA VAL A 240 -10.06 2.18 -29.74
C VAL A 240 -9.57 1.19 -30.77
N SER A 241 -8.32 1.35 -31.22
CA SER A 241 -7.72 0.49 -32.24
C SER A 241 -6.91 -0.61 -31.59
N LYS A 242 -7.39 -1.85 -31.70
CA LYS A 242 -6.68 -3.04 -31.21
C LYS A 242 -5.41 -3.32 -32.02
N GLU A 243 -5.41 -2.93 -33.29
CA GLU A 243 -4.31 -3.16 -34.21
C GLU A 243 -3.10 -2.26 -33.89
N SER A 244 -3.36 -0.97 -33.63
CA SER A 244 -2.31 0.03 -33.40
C SER A 244 -2.05 0.32 -31.92
N GLY A 245 -2.87 -0.18 -31.00
CA GLY A 245 -2.75 0.16 -29.58
C GLY A 245 -3.04 1.63 -29.27
N THR A 246 -4.00 2.24 -30.02
CA THR A 246 -4.29 3.66 -29.92
C THR A 246 -5.75 3.92 -29.51
N ILE A 247 -5.96 5.09 -28.92
CA ILE A 247 -7.27 5.64 -28.61
C ILE A 247 -7.47 6.96 -29.34
N THR A 248 -8.70 7.26 -29.76
CA THR A 248 -9.09 8.53 -30.35
C THR A 248 -10.20 9.17 -29.53
N PHE A 249 -10.07 10.44 -29.21
CA PHE A 249 -10.97 11.20 -28.37
C PHE A 249 -11.03 12.68 -28.82
N ASP A 250 -12.00 13.43 -28.30
CA ASP A 250 -12.01 14.90 -28.43
C ASP A 250 -11.23 15.52 -27.27
N ASP A 251 -10.17 16.27 -27.57
CA ASP A 251 -9.43 17.04 -26.58
C ASP A 251 -10.27 18.21 -26.03
N GLU A 252 -9.78 18.92 -25.02
CA GLU A 252 -10.51 20.00 -24.33
C GLU A 252 -10.98 21.12 -25.30
N ASP A 253 -10.23 21.37 -26.37
CA ASP A 253 -10.59 22.36 -27.40
C ASP A 253 -11.47 21.81 -28.53
N GLY A 254 -11.95 20.57 -28.40
CA GLY A 254 -12.78 19.89 -29.40
C GLY A 254 -11.98 19.29 -30.56
N THR A 255 -10.66 19.34 -30.54
CA THR A 255 -9.82 18.72 -31.60
C THR A 255 -9.80 17.22 -31.42
N GLU A 256 -10.10 16.48 -32.48
CA GLU A 256 -9.92 15.03 -32.49
C GLU A 256 -8.44 14.67 -32.37
N THR A 257 -8.11 13.89 -31.36
CA THR A 257 -6.74 13.53 -30.98
C THR A 257 -6.61 12.02 -30.87
N THR A 258 -5.54 11.47 -31.45
CA THR A 258 -5.20 10.04 -31.35
C THR A 258 -3.88 9.88 -30.62
N LEU A 259 -3.87 9.02 -29.58
CA LEU A 259 -2.69 8.72 -28.79
C LEU A 259 -2.48 7.20 -28.69
N SER A 260 -1.19 6.79 -28.60
CA SER A 260 -0.87 5.45 -28.14
C SER A 260 -1.22 5.34 -26.67
N VAL A 261 -1.72 4.17 -26.25
CA VAL A 261 -1.98 3.88 -24.82
C VAL A 261 -0.69 3.68 -24.01
N THR A 262 0.44 3.53 -24.70
CA THR A 262 1.77 3.31 -24.10
C THR A 262 2.54 4.59 -23.87
N GLY A 263 3.67 4.52 -23.15
CA GLY A 263 4.59 5.64 -22.98
C GLY A 263 4.09 6.77 -22.07
N GLY A 264 3.09 6.50 -21.22
CA GLY A 264 2.56 7.49 -20.29
C GLY A 264 1.60 8.52 -20.90
N ASN A 265 1.09 8.28 -22.10
CA ASN A 265 0.10 9.16 -22.76
C ASN A 265 -1.31 9.02 -22.17
N VAL A 266 -1.58 7.92 -21.48
CA VAL A 266 -2.85 7.63 -20.83
C VAL A 266 -2.61 7.03 -19.47
N LYS A 267 -3.61 7.10 -18.63
CA LYS A 267 -3.74 6.23 -17.46
C LYS A 267 -5.08 5.52 -17.49
N LEU A 268 -5.22 4.46 -16.72
CA LEU A 268 -6.53 3.82 -16.53
C LEU A 268 -7.34 4.54 -15.44
N GLN A 269 -8.65 4.46 -15.54
CA GLN A 269 -9.52 4.83 -14.43
C GLN A 269 -9.22 3.94 -13.22
N TRP A 270 -9.44 4.45 -12.01
CA TRP A 270 -9.01 3.81 -10.76
C TRP A 270 -9.46 2.35 -10.59
N LYS A 271 -10.69 1.96 -10.99
CA LYS A 271 -11.13 0.56 -10.87
C LYS A 271 -10.41 -0.37 -11.85
N PRO A 272 -10.36 -0.07 -13.17
CA PRO A 272 -9.52 -0.81 -14.10
C PRO A 272 -8.04 -0.79 -13.75
N ASP A 273 -7.54 0.31 -13.20
CA ASP A 273 -6.13 0.46 -12.81
C ASP A 273 -5.74 -0.55 -11.71
N PHE A 274 -6.59 -0.76 -10.70
CA PHE A 274 -6.36 -1.80 -9.70
C PHE A 274 -6.16 -3.18 -10.33
N GLY A 275 -7.08 -3.60 -11.20
CA GLY A 275 -6.98 -4.90 -11.88
C GLY A 275 -5.78 -5.00 -12.81
N ALA A 276 -5.44 -3.93 -13.53
CA ALA A 276 -4.29 -3.86 -14.42
C ALA A 276 -2.97 -3.91 -13.65
N ARG A 277 -2.84 -3.13 -12.57
CA ARG A 277 -1.67 -3.15 -11.69
C ARG A 277 -1.43 -4.52 -11.08
N TRP A 278 -2.46 -5.15 -10.54
CA TRP A 278 -2.35 -6.50 -10.00
C TRP A 278 -1.94 -7.52 -11.05
N SER A 279 -2.44 -7.38 -12.28
CA SER A 279 -2.04 -8.25 -13.39
C SER A 279 -0.59 -8.00 -13.80
N ALA A 280 -0.18 -6.75 -13.98
CA ALA A 280 1.15 -6.38 -14.43
C ALA A 280 2.24 -6.76 -13.42
N LEU A 281 1.99 -6.56 -12.13
CA LEU A 281 2.93 -6.85 -11.04
C LEU A 281 2.82 -8.28 -10.50
N ASN A 282 1.80 -9.03 -10.94
CA ASN A 282 1.45 -10.33 -10.36
C ASN A 282 1.34 -10.25 -8.83
N VAL A 283 0.51 -9.32 -8.34
CA VAL A 283 0.30 -9.12 -6.89
C VAL A 283 -0.34 -10.34 -6.27
N ASP A 284 0.18 -10.80 -5.14
CA ASP A 284 -0.30 -11.99 -4.45
C ASP A 284 -1.21 -11.66 -3.27
N PHE A 285 -1.01 -10.50 -2.66
CA PHE A 285 -1.81 -9.99 -1.56
C PHE A 285 -1.95 -8.47 -1.63
N GLU A 286 -3.16 -7.97 -1.39
CA GLU A 286 -3.45 -6.53 -1.28
C GLU A 286 -4.27 -6.24 -0.03
N MET A 287 -3.87 -5.21 0.71
CA MET A 287 -4.63 -4.66 1.83
C MET A 287 -5.19 -3.29 1.48
N TYR A 288 -6.44 -3.05 1.80
CA TYR A 288 -7.09 -1.75 1.56
C TYR A 288 -8.20 -1.47 2.57
N GLY A 289 -8.62 -0.22 2.62
CA GLY A 289 -9.74 0.21 3.46
C GLY A 289 -11.08 -0.35 2.98
N LYS A 290 -12.04 -0.47 3.88
CA LYS A 290 -13.40 -0.96 3.63
C LYS A 290 -14.08 -0.25 2.45
N ASP A 291 -13.72 1.00 2.16
CA ASP A 291 -14.28 1.78 1.05
C ASP A 291 -14.13 1.06 -0.32
N HIS A 292 -13.13 0.18 -0.45
CA HIS A 292 -12.91 -0.62 -1.65
C HIS A 292 -13.68 -1.94 -1.68
N SER A 293 -14.17 -2.43 -0.54
CA SER A 293 -14.74 -3.79 -0.40
C SER A 293 -15.91 -4.06 -1.34
N THR A 294 -16.72 -3.05 -1.66
CA THR A 294 -17.85 -3.16 -2.59
C THR A 294 -17.43 -3.30 -4.05
N ASN A 295 -16.17 -2.95 -4.37
CA ASN A 295 -15.64 -2.96 -5.73
C ASN A 295 -14.63 -4.08 -6.00
N THR A 296 -14.22 -4.83 -4.99
CA THR A 296 -13.18 -5.87 -5.10
C THR A 296 -13.49 -6.89 -6.20
N HIS A 297 -14.73 -7.30 -6.33
CA HIS A 297 -15.15 -8.25 -7.37
C HIS A 297 -14.93 -7.70 -8.79
N ILE A 298 -15.00 -6.37 -8.98
CA ILE A 298 -14.73 -5.69 -10.26
C ILE A 298 -13.22 -5.76 -10.53
N TYR A 299 -12.39 -5.40 -9.55
CA TYR A 299 -10.93 -5.44 -9.68
C TYR A 299 -10.44 -6.84 -10.01
N ASP A 300 -10.94 -7.85 -9.29
CA ASP A 300 -10.65 -9.26 -9.50
C ASP A 300 -10.99 -9.73 -10.91
N LYS A 301 -12.18 -9.34 -11.39
CA LYS A 301 -12.65 -9.72 -12.73
C LYS A 301 -11.75 -9.10 -13.81
N ILE A 302 -11.39 -7.82 -13.65
CA ILE A 302 -10.50 -7.13 -14.59
C ILE A 302 -9.09 -7.73 -14.56
N CYS A 303 -8.55 -8.04 -13.38
CA CYS A 303 -7.26 -8.70 -13.25
C CYS A 303 -7.23 -10.03 -14.03
N ARG A 304 -8.28 -10.84 -13.91
CA ARG A 304 -8.41 -12.11 -14.66
C ARG A 304 -8.58 -11.92 -16.16
N ILE A 305 -9.35 -10.93 -16.59
CA ILE A 305 -9.47 -10.57 -18.02
C ILE A 305 -8.11 -10.19 -18.59
N LEU A 306 -7.29 -9.50 -17.80
CA LEU A 306 -5.93 -9.10 -18.17
C LEU A 306 -4.88 -10.21 -18.01
N GLY A 307 -5.29 -11.42 -17.63
CA GLY A 307 -4.49 -12.63 -17.73
C GLY A 307 -3.76 -13.07 -16.47
N ALA A 308 -4.02 -12.46 -15.32
CA ALA A 308 -3.43 -12.86 -14.04
C ALA A 308 -4.49 -13.33 -13.03
N PRO A 309 -4.15 -14.22 -12.10
CA PRO A 309 -5.01 -14.56 -10.98
C PRO A 309 -5.10 -13.38 -10.03
N ALA A 310 -6.32 -13.06 -9.56
CA ALA A 310 -6.51 -12.02 -8.57
C ALA A 310 -5.76 -12.32 -7.25
N PRO A 311 -5.26 -11.29 -6.54
CA PRO A 311 -4.59 -11.47 -5.24
C PRO A 311 -5.56 -11.93 -4.16
N SER A 312 -5.02 -12.41 -3.04
CA SER A 312 -5.76 -12.49 -1.78
C SER A 312 -5.97 -11.08 -1.23
N HIS A 313 -7.09 -10.85 -0.58
CA HIS A 313 -7.46 -9.53 -0.08
C HIS A 313 -7.71 -9.54 1.42
N PHE A 314 -7.38 -8.43 2.04
CA PHE A 314 -7.87 -8.10 3.36
C PHE A 314 -8.29 -6.63 3.39
N PHE A 315 -9.49 -6.34 3.87
CA PHE A 315 -9.90 -4.95 4.10
C PHE A 315 -10.02 -4.67 5.60
N TYR A 316 -9.56 -3.50 5.99
CA TYR A 316 -9.68 -3.03 7.36
C TYR A 316 -10.84 -2.03 7.49
N GLU A 317 -11.45 -2.03 8.66
CA GLU A 317 -12.53 -1.10 8.99
C GLU A 317 -12.00 0.30 9.27
N LEU A 318 -12.92 1.26 9.18
CA LEU A 318 -12.64 2.67 9.39
C LEU A 318 -12.31 2.98 10.84
N PHE A 319 -11.57 4.06 11.05
CA PHE A 319 -11.43 4.68 12.36
C PHE A 319 -12.52 5.72 12.56
N LEU A 320 -13.06 5.73 13.77
CA LEU A 320 -14.11 6.65 14.21
C LEU A 320 -13.56 7.57 15.30
N ASP A 321 -14.05 8.79 15.36
CA ASP A 321 -13.76 9.69 16.46
C ASP A 321 -14.49 9.32 17.76
N GLU A 322 -14.38 10.12 18.81
CA GLU A 322 -15.05 9.90 20.09
C GLU A 322 -16.59 9.86 19.97
N ASN A 323 -17.15 10.55 18.97
CA ASN A 323 -18.59 10.63 18.73
C ASN A 323 -19.08 9.48 17.83
N GLY A 324 -18.16 8.65 17.29
CA GLY A 324 -18.49 7.58 16.35
C GLY A 324 -18.60 8.05 14.90
N GLU A 325 -18.13 9.25 14.58
CA GLU A 325 -18.06 9.74 13.21
C GLU A 325 -16.75 9.30 12.54
N LYS A 326 -16.80 9.08 11.21
CA LYS A 326 -15.60 8.72 10.44
C LYS A 326 -14.53 9.78 10.58
N ILE A 327 -13.31 9.34 10.97
CA ILE A 327 -12.12 10.20 10.95
C ILE A 327 -11.77 10.52 9.50
N SER A 328 -11.58 11.80 9.21
CA SER A 328 -11.15 12.28 7.90
C SER A 328 -10.13 13.41 7.99
N LYS A 329 -9.20 13.44 7.04
CA LYS A 329 -8.17 14.50 6.94
C LYS A 329 -8.78 15.90 6.89
N SER A 330 -9.90 16.05 6.21
CA SER A 330 -10.55 17.37 6.02
C SER A 330 -11.26 17.88 7.28
N LYS A 331 -11.70 16.99 8.17
CA LYS A 331 -12.34 17.35 9.44
C LYS A 331 -11.33 17.59 10.55
N GLY A 332 -10.12 16.99 10.46
CA GLY A 332 -9.09 17.07 11.50
C GLY A 332 -9.54 16.46 12.84
N ASN A 333 -10.51 15.54 12.80
CA ASN A 333 -11.01 14.82 13.97
C ASN A 333 -10.21 13.54 14.22
N GLY A 334 -10.13 13.10 15.47
CA GLY A 334 -9.37 11.94 15.90
C GLY A 334 -7.91 12.25 16.21
N VAL A 335 -7.17 11.23 16.65
CA VAL A 335 -5.75 11.34 17.03
C VAL A 335 -4.87 11.25 15.79
N SER A 336 -3.93 12.17 15.64
CA SER A 336 -2.88 12.09 14.62
C SER A 336 -1.75 11.16 15.08
N ILE A 337 -0.90 10.75 14.13
CA ILE A 337 0.32 9.97 14.45
C ILE A 337 1.25 10.78 15.34
N ASP A 338 1.47 12.06 15.04
CA ASP A 338 2.36 12.92 15.81
C ASP A 338 1.86 13.08 17.24
N GLU A 339 0.54 13.22 17.41
CA GLU A 339 -0.08 13.24 18.73
C GLU A 339 0.11 11.92 19.47
N TRP A 340 -0.10 10.76 18.80
CA TRP A 340 0.18 9.46 19.42
C TRP A 340 1.63 9.35 19.86
N LEU A 341 2.59 9.66 18.97
CA LEU A 341 4.02 9.55 19.24
C LEU A 341 4.56 10.56 20.25
N THR A 342 3.80 11.62 20.55
CA THR A 342 4.12 12.55 21.65
C THR A 342 4.01 11.86 23.01
N TYR A 343 3.11 10.89 23.13
CA TYR A 343 2.79 10.25 24.41
C TYR A 343 3.16 8.76 24.47
N ALA A 344 3.32 8.11 23.33
CA ALA A 344 3.44 6.66 23.26
C ALA A 344 4.34 6.20 22.11
N SER A 345 4.79 4.95 22.17
CA SER A 345 5.65 4.37 21.15
C SER A 345 4.88 3.91 19.90
N SER A 346 5.62 3.71 18.81
CA SER A 346 5.09 3.12 17.56
C SER A 346 4.60 1.69 17.75
N GLU A 347 5.20 0.94 18.67
CA GLU A 347 4.81 -0.43 18.98
C GLU A 347 3.43 -0.47 19.65
N SER A 348 3.13 0.51 20.54
CA SER A 348 1.80 0.63 21.13
C SER A 348 0.74 1.01 20.08
N LEU A 349 1.09 1.81 19.08
CA LEU A 349 0.24 2.09 17.93
C LEU A 349 0.04 0.83 17.08
N SER A 350 1.12 0.07 16.83
CA SER A 350 1.04 -1.22 16.14
C SER A 350 0.16 -2.22 16.88
N TYR A 351 0.22 -2.21 18.22
CA TYR A 351 -0.69 -3.00 19.05
C TYR A 351 -2.16 -2.59 18.85
N PHE A 352 -2.44 -1.29 18.85
CA PHE A 352 -3.79 -0.80 18.56
C PHE A 352 -4.25 -1.22 17.16
N MET A 353 -3.38 -1.17 16.16
CA MET A 353 -3.67 -1.61 14.78
C MET A 353 -3.91 -3.13 14.68
N TYR A 354 -3.19 -3.93 15.47
CA TYR A 354 -3.36 -5.37 15.51
C TYR A 354 -4.75 -5.78 16.00
N GLN A 355 -5.31 -5.05 16.97
CA GLN A 355 -6.58 -5.41 17.61
C GLN A 355 -7.75 -5.30 16.62
N LYS A 356 -8.44 -6.44 16.36
CA LYS A 356 -9.69 -6.52 15.58
C LYS A 356 -9.71 -5.65 14.32
N PRO A 357 -8.82 -5.87 13.34
CA PRO A 357 -8.69 -4.99 12.17
C PRO A 357 -9.96 -4.94 11.31
N GLY A 358 -10.80 -5.97 11.33
CA GLY A 358 -12.10 -6.04 10.65
C GLY A 358 -13.28 -5.38 11.41
N THR A 359 -12.99 -4.59 12.47
CA THR A 359 -14.02 -3.92 13.25
C THR A 359 -13.70 -2.42 13.33
N ALA A 360 -14.69 -1.58 13.09
CA ALA A 360 -14.54 -0.14 13.25
C ALA A 360 -14.17 0.21 14.70
N LYS A 361 -13.15 1.04 14.86
CA LYS A 361 -12.61 1.40 16.17
C LYS A 361 -12.65 2.90 16.39
N ARG A 362 -13.02 3.30 17.61
CA ARG A 362 -12.87 4.68 18.03
C ARG A 362 -11.40 4.97 18.30
N MET A 363 -10.93 6.10 17.81
CA MET A 363 -9.56 6.57 17.93
C MET A 363 -9.56 8.00 18.44
N HIS A 364 -9.44 8.12 19.73
CA HIS A 364 -9.37 9.39 20.48
C HIS A 364 -8.30 9.25 21.55
N PHE A 365 -7.96 10.36 22.22
CA PHE A 365 -6.83 10.41 23.15
C PHE A 365 -6.84 9.28 24.20
N ASP A 366 -7.99 9.00 24.80
CA ASP A 366 -8.09 8.01 25.90
C ASP A 366 -7.74 6.56 25.50
N VAL A 367 -7.65 6.26 24.18
CA VAL A 367 -7.21 4.92 23.74
C VAL A 367 -5.70 4.75 23.85
N ILE A 368 -4.93 5.85 23.90
CA ILE A 368 -3.46 5.80 23.95
C ILE A 368 -2.96 5.12 25.23
N PRO A 369 -3.31 5.61 26.44
CA PRO A 369 -2.89 4.96 27.68
C PRO A 369 -3.23 3.48 27.74
N LYS A 370 -4.46 3.15 27.34
CA LYS A 370 -4.94 1.77 27.32
C LYS A 370 -4.11 0.90 26.38
N ALA A 371 -3.81 1.37 25.16
CA ALA A 371 -3.00 0.65 24.20
C ALA A 371 -1.57 0.43 24.70
N VAL A 372 -0.99 1.41 25.38
CA VAL A 372 0.35 1.30 26.00
C VAL A 372 0.36 0.24 27.09
N ASP A 373 -0.58 0.30 28.03
CA ASP A 373 -0.65 -0.64 29.14
C ASP A 373 -0.88 -2.06 28.67
N GLU A 374 -1.81 -2.27 27.74
CA GLU A 374 -2.10 -3.58 27.17
C GLU A 374 -0.90 -4.12 26.38
N TYR A 375 -0.22 -3.28 25.58
CA TYR A 375 1.00 -3.67 24.88
C TYR A 375 2.07 -4.16 25.84
N HIS A 376 2.36 -3.41 26.89
CA HIS A 376 3.35 -3.81 27.89
C HIS A 376 2.94 -5.05 28.69
N GLN A 377 1.66 -5.23 28.94
CA GLN A 377 1.16 -6.47 29.56
C GLN A 377 1.42 -7.69 28.67
N GLN A 378 1.13 -7.59 27.37
CA GLN A 378 1.39 -8.66 26.41
C GLN A 378 2.90 -8.92 26.23
N LEU A 379 3.72 -7.86 26.22
CA LEU A 379 5.16 -7.95 26.13
C LEU A 379 5.78 -8.75 27.31
N ARG A 380 5.33 -8.46 28.52
CA ARG A 380 5.77 -9.20 29.73
C ARG A 380 5.31 -10.66 29.70
N ALA A 381 4.04 -10.89 29.31
CA ALA A 381 3.47 -12.23 29.26
C ALA A 381 4.20 -13.12 28.24
N TYR A 382 4.65 -12.56 27.12
CA TYR A 382 5.25 -13.30 26.01
C TYR A 382 6.40 -14.20 26.44
N HIS A 383 7.29 -13.72 27.30
CA HIS A 383 8.51 -14.44 27.70
C HIS A 383 8.26 -15.61 28.66
N THR A 384 7.05 -15.73 29.20
CA THR A 384 6.62 -16.87 30.07
C THR A 384 5.67 -17.83 29.36
N GLN A 385 5.28 -17.53 28.13
CA GLN A 385 4.35 -18.31 27.34
C GLN A 385 5.03 -19.45 26.59
N ASP A 386 4.30 -20.54 26.34
CA ASP A 386 4.69 -21.58 25.40
C ASP A 386 4.62 -21.07 23.95
N VAL A 387 5.18 -21.81 22.99
CA VAL A 387 5.24 -21.44 21.57
C VAL A 387 3.85 -21.13 21.00
N LYS A 388 2.84 -21.92 21.33
CA LYS A 388 1.47 -21.72 20.86
C LYS A 388 0.90 -20.39 21.35
N ALA A 389 1.08 -20.08 22.64
CA ALA A 389 0.62 -18.81 23.21
C ALA A 389 1.41 -17.61 22.66
N GLN A 390 2.73 -17.77 22.47
CA GLN A 390 3.59 -16.75 21.85
C GLN A 390 3.11 -16.38 20.44
N LEU A 391 2.81 -17.36 19.59
CA LEU A 391 2.32 -17.14 18.23
C LEU A 391 0.94 -16.46 18.16
N ASN A 392 0.15 -16.57 19.22
CA ASN A 392 -1.13 -15.88 19.34
C ASN A 392 -1.04 -14.53 20.07
N ASN A 393 0.15 -14.18 20.58
CA ASN A 393 0.38 -12.92 21.25
C ASN A 393 0.64 -11.81 20.22
N PRO A 394 -0.05 -10.65 20.28
CA PRO A 394 0.17 -9.53 19.36
C PRO A 394 1.61 -9.11 19.20
N VAL A 395 2.40 -9.10 20.28
CA VAL A 395 3.80 -8.64 20.24
C VAL A 395 4.69 -9.50 19.36
N TYR A 396 4.37 -10.79 19.17
CA TYR A 396 5.07 -11.64 18.21
C TYR A 396 4.99 -11.05 16.79
N HIS A 397 3.80 -10.62 16.38
CA HIS A 397 3.55 -10.06 15.05
C HIS A 397 4.11 -8.66 14.89
N ILE A 398 4.01 -7.84 15.94
CA ILE A 398 4.55 -6.47 15.97
C ILE A 398 6.07 -6.48 15.79
N HIS A 399 6.75 -7.39 16.47
CA HIS A 399 8.21 -7.50 16.49
C HIS A 399 8.76 -8.55 15.51
N LYS A 400 7.95 -9.10 14.64
CA LYS A 400 8.35 -10.14 13.67
C LYS A 400 9.16 -11.28 14.36
N GLY A 401 8.66 -11.76 15.50
CA GLY A 401 9.28 -12.81 16.29
C GLY A 401 10.45 -12.37 17.16
N ASN A 402 11.03 -11.19 16.95
CA ASN A 402 12.17 -10.65 17.73
C ASN A 402 11.69 -9.81 18.92
N VAL A 403 10.93 -10.42 19.81
CA VAL A 403 10.26 -9.71 20.91
C VAL A 403 11.27 -9.28 21.98
N PRO A 404 11.39 -7.96 22.27
CA PRO A 404 12.33 -7.46 23.26
C PRO A 404 11.89 -7.85 24.68
N LYS A 405 12.87 -7.94 25.58
CA LYS A 405 12.58 -8.00 27.02
C LYS A 405 12.25 -6.59 27.51
N SER A 406 11.29 -6.49 28.40
CA SER A 406 10.94 -5.22 29.03
C SER A 406 10.88 -5.38 30.53
N ASP A 407 11.60 -4.54 31.22
CA ASP A 407 11.58 -4.43 32.69
C ASP A 407 10.67 -3.25 33.15
N MET A 408 9.93 -2.63 32.22
CA MET A 408 9.03 -1.53 32.56
C MET A 408 7.86 -2.03 33.44
N VAL A 409 7.78 -1.48 34.62
CA VAL A 409 6.79 -1.82 35.65
C VAL A 409 5.72 -0.73 35.80
N ILE A 410 6.03 0.48 35.39
CA ILE A 410 5.15 1.66 35.59
C ILE A 410 4.09 1.68 34.47
N PRO A 411 2.79 1.63 34.78
CA PRO A 411 1.73 1.87 33.79
C PRO A 411 1.76 3.32 33.29
N PHE A 412 1.10 3.56 32.18
CA PHE A 412 1.01 4.89 31.58
C PHE A 412 0.36 5.90 32.53
#